data_c79b8615d74d20074d0f40077e5bb3b4
#
_entry.id   c79b8615d74d20074d0f40077e5bb3b4
#
_cell.length_a   1.000
_cell.length_b   1.000
_cell.length_c   1.000
_cell.angle_alpha   90.00
_cell.angle_beta   90.00
_cell.angle_gamma   90.00
#
_symmetry.space_group_name_H-M   'P 1'
#
loop_
_entity.id
_entity.type
_entity.pdbx_description
1 polymer ?
#
loop_
_entity_poly.entity_id
_entity_poly.type
_entity_poly.pdbx_seq_one_letter_code
_entity_poly.pdbx_strand_id
1 'polypeptide(L)'
;MQASRREDTGFQHEAKRHAPVHDSLALDRSGILIRTMSDPDLGRILELRKTVRWSADPRAFGLLREMREARWAIAEDGAAVVGMVGAVPLGEVGILCHLAVRQDYRKLGLGSALSSWSVSYLRSRGAKFVRLDSTHEAKRLYESLGFESVSPRSVYRLEGGVLAARLRGSRSLDERAARTRGLRVTPLLFGDLPELYGTDRWSFGGDRSALIRATLNLHPGWGLIARDASGRISGYLVRSAYESTVQLGPFMASSPDVARVLLAHALQTDGGRSVEVSVPGLAEGPAHGVLLEFGFVGWWDRLRMELGDAPRSYGLDVHGITPYLAT
;
A
#
# COMPACT_ATOMS: atom_id res chain seq x y z
N MET A 1 62.17 -17.88 -24.58
CA MET A 1 61.01 -16.99 -24.79
C MET A 1 59.78 -17.74 -24.31
N GLN A 2 59.35 -17.45 -23.11
CA GLN A 2 58.20 -18.10 -22.44
C GLN A 2 56.98 -17.22 -22.63
N ALA A 3 55.92 -17.77 -23.22
CA ALA A 3 54.60 -17.12 -23.32
C ALA A 3 53.76 -17.49 -22.10
N SER A 4 53.38 -16.47 -21.34
CA SER A 4 52.54 -16.56 -20.15
C SER A 4 51.09 -16.79 -20.57
N ARG A 5 50.52 -17.91 -20.15
CA ARG A 5 49.09 -18.18 -20.18
C ARG A 5 48.43 -17.40 -19.06
N ARG A 6 47.49 -16.53 -19.40
CA ARG A 6 46.52 -15.95 -18.44
C ARG A 6 45.36 -16.93 -18.28
N GLU A 7 45.18 -17.39 -17.07
CA GLU A 7 44.00 -18.16 -16.67
C GLU A 7 42.77 -17.26 -16.57
N ASP A 8 41.76 -17.61 -17.33
CA ASP A 8 40.45 -16.98 -17.39
C ASP A 8 39.60 -17.60 -16.25
N THR A 9 39.53 -16.91 -15.11
CA THR A 9 38.65 -17.31 -14.00
C THR A 9 37.24 -16.86 -14.28
N GLY A 10 36.49 -17.73 -14.95
CA GLY A 10 35.05 -17.55 -15.16
C GLY A 10 34.30 -17.52 -13.83
N PHE A 11 33.76 -16.37 -13.46
CA PHE A 11 32.75 -16.24 -12.40
C PHE A 11 31.47 -16.92 -12.86
N GLN A 12 31.29 -18.17 -12.47
CA GLN A 12 29.99 -18.83 -12.57
C GLN A 12 29.09 -18.28 -11.48
N HIS A 13 28.16 -17.37 -11.86
CA HIS A 13 27.01 -17.04 -11.04
C HIS A 13 26.10 -18.27 -10.98
N GLU A 14 26.24 -19.05 -9.93
CA GLU A 14 25.24 -20.03 -9.52
C GLU A 14 23.94 -19.28 -9.18
N ALA A 15 23.01 -19.26 -10.15
CA ALA A 15 21.63 -18.89 -9.90
C ALA A 15 21.04 -19.89 -8.88
N LYS A 16 21.00 -19.52 -7.61
CA LYS A 16 20.25 -20.26 -6.60
C LYS A 16 18.82 -20.42 -7.09
N ARG A 17 18.48 -21.60 -7.58
CA ARG A 17 17.10 -21.99 -7.92
C ARG A 17 16.32 -21.89 -6.63
N HIS A 18 15.44 -20.89 -6.52
CA HIS A 18 14.49 -20.81 -5.42
C HIS A 18 13.57 -22.02 -5.51
N ALA A 19 13.45 -22.74 -4.40
CA ALA A 19 12.53 -23.87 -4.30
C ALA A 19 11.10 -23.39 -4.66
N PRO A 20 10.32 -24.21 -5.39
CA PRO A 20 8.94 -23.82 -5.70
C PRO A 20 8.19 -23.58 -4.40
N VAL A 21 7.51 -22.43 -4.30
CA VAL A 21 6.57 -22.16 -3.22
C VAL A 21 5.45 -23.18 -3.41
N HIS A 22 5.34 -24.16 -2.52
CA HIS A 22 4.29 -25.18 -2.59
C HIS A 22 2.93 -24.50 -2.48
N ASP A 23 2.04 -24.79 -3.44
CA ASP A 23 0.66 -24.27 -3.46
C ASP A 23 -0.21 -24.79 -2.29
N SER A 24 0.31 -25.75 -1.52
CA SER A 24 -0.31 -26.25 -0.30
C SER A 24 0.72 -26.31 0.82
N LEU A 25 0.44 -25.63 1.91
CA LEU A 25 1.27 -25.63 3.10
C LEU A 25 0.63 -26.41 4.22
N ALA A 26 1.52 -27.00 4.97
CA ALA A 26 1.41 -27.75 6.22
C ALA A 26 0.05 -27.66 6.92
N LEU A 27 -0.46 -28.83 7.28
CA LEU A 27 -1.40 -28.99 8.39
C LEU A 27 -0.76 -28.35 9.64
N ASP A 28 -1.37 -27.30 10.16
CA ASP A 28 -1.15 -26.93 11.54
C ASP A 28 -1.53 -28.14 12.44
N ARG A 29 -0.94 -28.22 13.63
CA ARG A 29 -1.19 -29.30 14.61
C ARG A 29 -2.67 -29.48 14.98
N SER A 30 -3.53 -28.54 14.58
CA SER A 30 -4.99 -28.50 14.79
C SER A 30 -5.79 -29.12 13.63
N GLY A 31 -5.16 -29.60 12.55
CA GLY A 31 -5.85 -30.08 11.35
C GLY A 31 -6.30 -28.98 10.39
N ILE A 32 -5.93 -27.73 10.62
CA ILE A 32 -6.24 -26.58 9.76
C ILE A 32 -5.29 -26.58 8.55
N LEU A 33 -5.86 -26.44 7.36
CA LEU A 33 -5.10 -26.36 6.12
C LEU A 33 -4.85 -24.89 5.73
N ILE A 34 -3.59 -24.55 5.51
CA ILE A 34 -3.21 -23.25 4.92
C ILE A 34 -2.85 -23.48 3.45
N ARG A 35 -3.53 -22.78 2.55
CA ARG A 35 -3.29 -22.84 1.11
C ARG A 35 -3.47 -21.52 0.40
N THR A 36 -2.97 -21.41 -0.81
CA THR A 36 -3.24 -20.26 -1.69
C THR A 36 -4.73 -20.14 -1.98
N MET A 37 -5.25 -18.92 -1.92
CA MET A 37 -6.63 -18.57 -2.30
C MET A 37 -6.87 -18.81 -3.80
N SER A 38 -8.05 -19.25 -4.15
CA SER A 38 -8.58 -19.33 -5.50
C SER A 38 -9.87 -18.52 -5.66
N ASP A 39 -10.33 -18.29 -6.89
CA ASP A 39 -11.54 -17.49 -7.14
C ASP A 39 -12.80 -18.00 -6.42
N PRO A 40 -13.07 -19.30 -6.33
CA PRO A 40 -14.21 -19.84 -5.57
C PRO A 40 -14.19 -19.50 -4.07
N ASP A 41 -13.03 -19.14 -3.52
CA ASP A 41 -12.91 -18.82 -2.09
C ASP A 41 -13.41 -17.42 -1.74
N LEU A 42 -13.63 -16.55 -2.74
CA LEU A 42 -13.98 -15.14 -2.51
C LEU A 42 -15.17 -14.99 -1.57
N GLY A 43 -16.25 -15.72 -1.80
CA GLY A 43 -17.44 -15.67 -0.94
C GLY A 43 -17.13 -15.98 0.53
N ARG A 44 -16.36 -17.05 0.77
CA ARG A 44 -15.96 -17.48 2.12
C ARG A 44 -15.04 -16.49 2.82
N ILE A 45 -14.16 -15.83 2.04
CA ILE A 45 -13.30 -14.74 2.55
C ILE A 45 -14.12 -13.54 2.95
N LEU A 46 -15.13 -13.16 2.16
CA LEU A 46 -16.01 -12.04 2.51
C LEU A 46 -16.78 -12.33 3.80
N GLU A 47 -17.19 -13.59 4.05
CA GLU A 47 -17.79 -13.97 5.33
C GLU A 47 -16.79 -13.86 6.48
N LEU A 48 -15.54 -14.34 6.34
CA LEU A 48 -14.50 -14.12 7.34
C LEU A 48 -14.30 -12.62 7.63
N ARG A 49 -14.25 -11.76 6.60
CA ARG A 49 -14.08 -10.31 6.77
C ARG A 49 -15.18 -9.68 7.61
N LYS A 50 -16.44 -10.12 7.44
CA LYS A 50 -17.56 -9.67 8.29
C LYS A 50 -17.33 -10.00 9.77
N THR A 51 -16.78 -11.19 10.08
CA THR A 51 -16.53 -11.61 11.46
C THR A 51 -15.48 -10.76 12.17
N VAL A 52 -14.54 -10.18 11.42
CA VAL A 52 -13.50 -9.28 11.94
C VAL A 52 -13.86 -7.80 11.74
N ARG A 53 -15.10 -7.49 11.37
CA ARG A 53 -15.65 -6.15 11.14
C ARG A 53 -14.90 -5.37 10.05
N TRP A 54 -14.38 -6.07 9.07
CA TRP A 54 -13.84 -5.46 7.87
C TRP A 54 -14.88 -5.39 6.77
N SER A 55 -14.71 -4.45 5.86
CA SER A 55 -15.56 -4.40 4.69
C SER A 55 -15.53 -5.71 3.90
N ALA A 56 -16.72 -6.14 3.49
CA ALA A 56 -16.94 -7.32 2.66
C ALA A 56 -17.26 -6.95 1.20
N ASP A 57 -16.81 -5.77 0.73
CA ASP A 57 -16.96 -5.37 -0.67
C ASP A 57 -16.02 -6.20 -1.56
N PRO A 58 -16.55 -7.00 -2.53
CA PRO A 58 -15.72 -7.75 -3.46
C PRO A 58 -14.76 -6.88 -4.28
N ARG A 59 -15.12 -5.60 -4.52
CA ARG A 59 -14.27 -4.64 -5.24
C ARG A 59 -12.94 -4.37 -4.55
N ALA A 60 -12.89 -4.55 -3.22
CA ALA A 60 -11.65 -4.47 -2.46
C ALA A 60 -10.58 -5.45 -2.96
N PHE A 61 -11.00 -6.59 -3.50
CA PHE A 61 -10.09 -7.57 -4.09
C PHE A 61 -9.85 -7.34 -5.58
N GLY A 62 -10.66 -6.51 -6.25
CA GLY A 62 -10.53 -6.22 -7.67
C GLY A 62 -9.15 -5.67 -8.03
N LEU A 63 -8.68 -4.67 -7.27
CA LEU A 63 -7.35 -4.08 -7.45
C LEU A 63 -6.23 -5.12 -7.41
N LEU A 64 -6.34 -6.05 -6.50
CA LEU A 64 -5.30 -7.04 -6.24
C LEU A 64 -5.32 -8.18 -7.26
N ARG A 65 -6.48 -8.44 -7.87
CA ARG A 65 -6.60 -9.38 -9.01
C ARG A 65 -5.93 -8.84 -10.28
N GLU A 66 -5.93 -7.53 -10.46
CA GLU A 66 -5.18 -6.87 -11.54
C GLU A 66 -3.65 -7.00 -11.36
N MET A 67 -3.20 -7.20 -10.12
CA MET A 67 -1.78 -7.39 -9.80
C MET A 67 -1.42 -8.88 -9.88
N ARG A 68 -0.93 -9.34 -11.03
CA ARG A 68 -0.63 -10.76 -11.31
C ARG A 68 0.26 -11.44 -10.29
N GLU A 69 1.10 -10.70 -9.58
CA GLU A 69 2.04 -11.23 -8.59
C GLU A 69 1.52 -11.17 -7.16
N ALA A 70 0.43 -10.47 -6.88
CA ALA A 70 -0.19 -10.51 -5.57
C ALA A 70 -0.84 -11.88 -5.31
N ARG A 71 -0.71 -12.37 -4.09
CA ARG A 71 -1.27 -13.66 -3.66
C ARG A 71 -1.91 -13.53 -2.29
N TRP A 72 -2.89 -14.38 -2.07
CA TRP A 72 -3.53 -14.58 -0.77
C TRP A 72 -3.37 -16.01 -0.32
N ALA A 73 -3.14 -16.22 0.98
CA ALA A 73 -3.36 -17.50 1.62
C ALA A 73 -4.59 -17.42 2.51
N ILE A 74 -5.26 -18.56 2.63
CA ILE A 74 -6.37 -18.79 3.54
C ILE A 74 -6.05 -19.96 4.47
N ALA A 75 -6.56 -19.90 5.70
CA ALA A 75 -6.60 -21.02 6.62
C ALA A 75 -8.02 -21.58 6.66
N GLU A 76 -8.17 -22.87 6.43
CA GLU A 76 -9.44 -23.58 6.37
C GLU A 76 -9.57 -24.61 7.49
N ASP A 77 -10.74 -24.65 8.11
CA ASP A 77 -11.18 -25.73 9.00
C ASP A 77 -12.47 -26.32 8.40
N GLY A 78 -12.35 -27.48 7.78
CA GLY A 78 -13.41 -28.07 6.97
C GLY A 78 -13.84 -27.13 5.85
N ALA A 79 -15.11 -26.74 5.81
CA ALA A 79 -15.64 -25.83 4.80
C ALA A 79 -15.48 -24.34 5.15
N ALA A 80 -15.02 -24.00 6.36
CA ALA A 80 -14.93 -22.63 6.83
C ALA A 80 -13.55 -22.03 6.57
N VAL A 81 -13.49 -20.79 6.05
CA VAL A 81 -12.27 -19.97 6.04
C VAL A 81 -12.17 -19.26 7.40
N VAL A 82 -11.13 -19.57 8.16
CA VAL A 82 -10.93 -19.10 9.53
C VAL A 82 -9.77 -18.11 9.66
N GLY A 83 -8.98 -17.94 8.59
CA GLY A 83 -7.92 -16.96 8.52
C GLY A 83 -7.56 -16.61 7.09
N MET A 84 -6.92 -15.46 6.90
CA MET A 84 -6.41 -15.00 5.61
C MET A 84 -5.19 -14.08 5.79
N VAL A 85 -4.38 -14.01 4.75
CA VAL A 85 -3.27 -13.04 4.64
C VAL A 85 -3.03 -12.70 3.17
N GLY A 86 -2.61 -11.48 2.88
CA GLY A 86 -2.18 -11.03 1.57
C GLY A 86 -0.66 -10.85 1.50
N ALA A 87 -0.11 -11.06 0.30
CA ALA A 87 1.29 -10.84 -0.04
C ALA A 87 1.37 -10.09 -1.37
N VAL A 88 1.91 -8.88 -1.37
CA VAL A 88 2.01 -8.02 -2.55
C VAL A 88 3.48 -7.68 -2.81
N PRO A 89 4.12 -8.31 -3.82
CA PRO A 89 5.48 -7.98 -4.22
C PRO A 89 5.50 -6.64 -4.97
N LEU A 90 6.39 -5.75 -4.56
CA LEU A 90 6.64 -4.44 -5.18
C LEU A 90 8.14 -4.28 -5.47
N GLY A 91 8.71 -5.21 -6.23
CA GLY A 91 10.15 -5.29 -6.48
C GLY A 91 10.90 -5.75 -5.23
N GLU A 92 11.86 -4.95 -4.75
CA GLU A 92 12.63 -5.27 -3.54
C GLU A 92 11.82 -5.10 -2.24
N VAL A 93 10.65 -4.46 -2.30
CA VAL A 93 9.71 -4.30 -1.20
C VAL A 93 8.61 -5.35 -1.29
N GLY A 94 8.41 -6.12 -0.25
CA GLY A 94 7.24 -6.97 -0.07
C GLY A 94 6.25 -6.32 0.89
N ILE A 95 4.95 -6.35 0.58
CA ILE A 95 3.92 -5.88 1.52
C ILE A 95 3.13 -7.08 2.03
N LEU A 96 3.18 -7.32 3.35
CA LEU A 96 2.24 -8.19 4.04
C LEU A 96 1.02 -7.37 4.42
N CYS A 97 -0.17 -7.84 4.03
CA CYS A 97 -1.41 -7.11 4.27
C CYS A 97 -2.57 -8.07 4.56
N HIS A 98 -3.68 -7.53 5.01
CA HIS A 98 -4.95 -8.24 5.20
C HIS A 98 -4.85 -9.51 6.08
N LEU A 99 -3.98 -9.52 7.10
CA LEU A 99 -3.97 -10.60 8.06
C LEU A 99 -5.23 -10.55 8.93
N ALA A 100 -6.07 -11.54 8.80
CA ALA A 100 -7.24 -11.73 9.64
C ALA A 100 -7.30 -13.16 10.14
N VAL A 101 -7.69 -13.33 11.42
CA VAL A 101 -7.99 -14.61 12.03
C VAL A 101 -9.29 -14.47 12.82
N ARG A 102 -10.24 -15.36 12.54
CA ARG A 102 -11.52 -15.43 13.25
C ARG A 102 -11.28 -15.52 14.76
N GLN A 103 -12.08 -14.84 15.55
CA GLN A 103 -11.81 -14.62 16.98
C GLN A 103 -11.63 -15.91 17.78
N ASP A 104 -12.45 -16.93 17.50
CA ASP A 104 -12.42 -18.24 18.14
C ASP A 104 -11.23 -19.13 17.70
N TYR A 105 -10.49 -18.72 16.65
CA TYR A 105 -9.27 -19.36 16.17
C TYR A 105 -7.99 -18.59 16.53
N ARG A 106 -8.12 -17.51 17.30
CA ARG A 106 -6.94 -16.75 17.77
C ARG A 106 -6.18 -17.51 18.83
N LYS A 107 -4.89 -17.17 19.00
CA LYS A 107 -3.95 -17.81 19.93
C LYS A 107 -3.62 -19.29 19.64
N LEU A 108 -4.03 -19.81 18.48
CA LEU A 108 -3.67 -21.15 17.99
C LEU A 108 -2.45 -21.15 17.04
N GLY A 109 -1.73 -20.02 16.91
CA GLY A 109 -0.55 -19.91 16.03
C GLY A 109 -0.89 -19.53 14.57
N LEU A 110 -2.16 -19.48 14.17
CA LEU A 110 -2.56 -19.22 12.77
C LEU A 110 -2.05 -17.88 12.23
N GLY A 111 -2.07 -16.83 13.04
CA GLY A 111 -1.54 -15.53 12.63
C GLY A 111 -0.07 -15.59 12.27
N SER A 112 0.74 -16.32 13.06
CA SER A 112 2.16 -16.53 12.77
C SER A 112 2.37 -17.38 11.52
N ALA A 113 1.62 -18.46 11.36
CA ALA A 113 1.74 -19.36 10.21
C ALA A 113 1.37 -18.64 8.90
N LEU A 114 0.27 -17.91 8.87
CA LEU A 114 -0.15 -17.09 7.73
C LEU A 114 0.86 -15.99 7.41
N SER A 115 1.37 -15.28 8.41
CA SER A 115 2.39 -14.24 8.22
C SER A 115 3.69 -14.84 7.67
N SER A 116 4.14 -15.98 8.18
CA SER A 116 5.33 -16.70 7.69
C SER A 116 5.16 -17.14 6.23
N TRP A 117 3.97 -17.61 5.85
CA TRP A 117 3.65 -17.91 4.46
C TRP A 117 3.82 -16.67 3.57
N SER A 118 3.24 -15.53 3.98
CA SER A 118 3.33 -14.27 3.23
C SER A 118 4.79 -13.82 3.08
N VAL A 119 5.58 -13.84 4.16
CA VAL A 119 7.01 -13.50 4.12
C VAL A 119 7.78 -14.42 3.17
N SER A 120 7.55 -15.73 3.24
CA SER A 120 8.21 -16.71 2.37
C SER A 120 7.87 -16.48 0.91
N TYR A 121 6.59 -16.24 0.60
CA TYR A 121 6.16 -15.90 -0.74
C TYR A 121 6.84 -14.61 -1.25
N LEU A 122 6.81 -13.52 -0.47
CA LEU A 122 7.41 -12.24 -0.85
C LEU A 122 8.91 -12.38 -1.13
N ARG A 123 9.63 -13.11 -0.28
CA ARG A 123 11.06 -13.38 -0.50
C ARG A 123 11.32 -14.21 -1.74
N SER A 124 10.49 -15.19 -2.06
CA SER A 124 10.59 -15.97 -3.29
C SER A 124 10.36 -15.10 -4.55
N ARG A 125 9.67 -13.97 -4.40
CA ARG A 125 9.45 -12.97 -5.46
C ARG A 125 10.53 -11.86 -5.49
N GLY A 126 11.60 -11.98 -4.71
CA GLY A 126 12.74 -11.08 -4.71
C GLY A 126 12.67 -9.93 -3.70
N ALA A 127 11.69 -9.93 -2.79
CA ALA A 127 11.64 -8.92 -1.74
C ALA A 127 12.87 -9.05 -0.80
N LYS A 128 13.62 -7.97 -0.67
CA LYS A 128 14.76 -7.87 0.26
C LYS A 128 14.28 -7.55 1.67
N PHE A 129 13.21 -6.78 1.79
CA PHE A 129 12.55 -6.48 3.04
C PHE A 129 11.04 -6.55 2.90
N VAL A 130 10.36 -6.88 4.01
CA VAL A 130 8.91 -6.97 4.07
C VAL A 130 8.37 -5.90 5.00
N ARG A 131 7.33 -5.23 4.57
CA ARG A 131 6.70 -4.10 5.24
C ARG A 131 5.24 -4.39 5.52
N LEU A 132 4.75 -3.91 6.66
CA LEU A 132 3.33 -3.95 7.02
C LEU A 132 2.95 -2.74 7.88
N ASP A 133 1.65 -2.49 8.01
CA ASP A 133 1.10 -1.53 8.98
C ASP A 133 0.26 -2.31 9.99
N SER A 134 0.76 -2.42 11.24
CA SER A 134 0.15 -3.20 12.31
C SER A 134 -0.78 -2.38 13.19
N THR A 135 -1.81 -3.00 13.75
CA THR A 135 -2.46 -2.47 14.95
C THR A 135 -1.54 -2.63 16.17
N HIS A 136 -1.75 -1.86 17.22
CA HIS A 136 -1.00 -2.00 18.47
C HIS A 136 -1.18 -3.39 19.10
N GLU A 137 -2.36 -4.00 18.95
CA GLU A 137 -2.67 -5.34 19.45
C GLU A 137 -1.85 -6.44 18.76
N ALA A 138 -1.64 -6.31 17.44
CA ALA A 138 -0.91 -7.30 16.64
C ALA A 138 0.61 -7.12 16.68
N LYS A 139 1.13 -6.05 17.30
CA LYS A 139 2.56 -5.74 17.35
C LYS A 139 3.40 -6.92 17.79
N ARG A 140 3.03 -7.56 18.92
CA ARG A 140 3.77 -8.70 19.49
C ARG A 140 3.85 -9.90 18.55
N LEU A 141 2.81 -10.13 17.74
CA LEU A 141 2.84 -11.19 16.74
C LEU A 141 3.97 -10.94 15.75
N TYR A 142 4.07 -9.75 15.21
CA TYR A 142 5.07 -9.41 14.21
C TYR A 142 6.47 -9.30 14.79
N GLU A 143 6.62 -8.80 16.02
CA GLU A 143 7.90 -8.82 16.74
C GLU A 143 8.42 -10.26 16.92
N SER A 144 7.55 -11.23 17.24
CA SER A 144 7.94 -12.64 17.34
C SER A 144 8.41 -13.26 16.02
N LEU A 145 8.08 -12.63 14.88
CA LEU A 145 8.52 -13.02 13.54
C LEU A 145 9.75 -12.21 13.07
N GLY A 146 10.32 -11.37 13.94
CA GLY A 146 11.51 -10.57 13.67
C GLY A 146 11.23 -9.22 13.01
N PHE A 147 9.97 -8.77 12.94
CA PHE A 147 9.67 -7.42 12.49
C PHE A 147 10.02 -6.39 13.55
N GLU A 148 10.56 -5.25 13.11
CA GLU A 148 10.86 -4.11 13.96
C GLU A 148 9.88 -2.96 13.70
N SER A 149 9.50 -2.24 14.75
CA SER A 149 8.69 -1.02 14.63
C SER A 149 9.56 0.12 14.11
N VAL A 150 9.20 0.71 12.97
CA VAL A 150 10.01 1.75 12.30
C VAL A 150 9.45 3.14 12.56
N SER A 151 8.14 3.31 12.40
CA SER A 151 7.47 4.59 12.59
C SER A 151 5.98 4.40 12.87
N PRO A 152 5.36 5.33 13.59
CA PRO A 152 3.91 5.40 13.62
C PRO A 152 3.37 5.79 12.23
N ARG A 153 2.10 5.51 12.02
CA ARG A 153 1.33 5.94 10.86
C ARG A 153 -0.02 6.46 11.33
N SER A 154 -0.38 7.64 10.86
CA SER A 154 -1.67 8.24 11.20
C SER A 154 -2.60 8.15 10.00
N VAL A 155 -3.81 7.69 10.21
CA VAL A 155 -4.90 7.74 9.24
C VAL A 155 -5.75 8.96 9.54
N TYR A 156 -5.95 9.78 8.53
CA TYR A 156 -6.77 10.97 8.57
C TYR A 156 -8.05 10.75 7.79
N ARG A 157 -9.15 11.31 8.26
CA ARG A 157 -10.45 11.26 7.61
C ARG A 157 -11.08 12.64 7.49
N LEU A 158 -11.68 12.89 6.34
CA LEU A 158 -12.52 14.05 6.08
C LEU A 158 -13.94 13.56 5.78
N GLU A 159 -14.89 13.93 6.62
CA GLU A 159 -16.29 13.55 6.43
C GLU A 159 -16.92 14.29 5.24
N GLY A 160 -17.70 13.57 4.44
CA GLY A 160 -18.26 14.11 3.19
C GLY A 160 -19.13 15.35 3.37
N GLY A 161 -19.87 15.45 4.48
CA GLY A 161 -20.66 16.64 4.82
C GLY A 161 -19.79 17.87 5.06
N VAL A 162 -18.67 17.72 5.74
CA VAL A 162 -17.69 18.79 6.02
C VAL A 162 -17.02 19.23 4.71
N LEU A 163 -16.67 18.27 3.85
CA LEU A 163 -16.10 18.54 2.53
C LEU A 163 -17.06 19.39 1.69
N ALA A 164 -18.33 19.00 1.59
CA ALA A 164 -19.33 19.72 0.82
C ALA A 164 -19.55 21.15 1.32
N ALA A 165 -19.49 21.38 2.64
CA ALA A 165 -19.60 22.72 3.22
C ALA A 165 -18.36 23.59 2.90
N ARG A 166 -17.17 23.03 2.98
CA ARG A 166 -15.90 23.73 2.71
C ARG A 166 -15.73 24.07 1.24
N LEU A 167 -16.08 23.17 0.32
CA LEU A 167 -16.02 23.42 -1.12
C LEU A 167 -16.95 24.56 -1.54
N ARG A 168 -18.13 24.72 -0.90
CA ARG A 168 -19.02 25.85 -1.13
C ARG A 168 -18.46 27.20 -0.65
N GLY A 169 -17.57 27.16 0.34
CA GLY A 169 -16.90 28.38 0.90
C GLY A 169 -15.53 28.72 0.30
N SER A 170 -14.99 27.85 -0.54
CA SER A 170 -13.55 27.82 -0.85
C SER A 170 -13.18 28.40 -2.21
N ARG A 171 -13.61 29.64 -2.54
CA ARG A 171 -12.89 30.43 -3.55
C ARG A 171 -11.43 30.73 -3.15
N SER A 172 -11.10 30.63 -1.87
CA SER A 172 -9.75 30.93 -1.34
C SER A 172 -8.71 29.82 -1.57
N LEU A 173 -9.12 28.58 -1.83
CA LEU A 173 -8.17 27.47 -2.11
C LEU A 173 -7.62 27.57 -3.54
N ASP A 174 -8.44 27.95 -4.50
CA ASP A 174 -8.02 28.17 -5.89
C ASP A 174 -7.06 29.37 -5.99
N GLU A 175 -7.32 30.46 -5.22
CA GLU A 175 -6.43 31.63 -5.18
C GLU A 175 -5.08 31.34 -4.50
N ARG A 176 -5.04 30.45 -3.51
CA ARG A 176 -3.77 30.00 -2.89
C ARG A 176 -3.00 29.05 -3.82
N ALA A 177 -3.72 28.16 -4.53
CA ALA A 177 -3.13 27.30 -5.56
C ALA A 177 -2.54 28.12 -6.72
N ALA A 178 -3.19 29.22 -7.12
CA ALA A 178 -2.69 30.13 -8.16
C ALA A 178 -1.36 30.85 -7.76
N ARG A 179 -0.99 30.85 -6.48
CA ARG A 179 0.26 31.46 -6.01
C ARG A 179 1.50 30.60 -6.23
N THR A 180 1.35 29.32 -6.52
CA THR A 180 2.46 28.45 -6.95
C THR A 180 2.77 28.74 -8.42
N ARG A 181 3.53 29.80 -8.67
CA ARG A 181 3.89 30.25 -10.02
C ARG A 181 4.47 29.10 -10.83
N GLY A 182 3.77 28.72 -11.91
CA GLY A 182 4.22 27.72 -12.87
C GLY A 182 3.87 26.26 -12.55
N LEU A 183 3.13 25.98 -11.47
CA LEU A 183 2.64 24.63 -11.23
C LEU A 183 1.39 24.35 -12.05
N ARG A 184 1.40 23.26 -12.82
CA ARG A 184 0.25 22.77 -13.61
C ARG A 184 -0.21 21.43 -13.06
N VAL A 185 -1.49 21.31 -12.69
CA VAL A 185 -2.14 20.04 -12.35
C VAL A 185 -3.03 19.59 -13.50
N THR A 186 -2.88 18.35 -13.91
CA THR A 186 -3.65 17.71 -14.98
C THR A 186 -4.08 16.31 -14.55
N PRO A 187 -5.08 15.70 -15.22
CA PRO A 187 -5.32 14.28 -15.08
C PRO A 187 -4.06 13.49 -15.41
N LEU A 188 -3.78 12.47 -14.60
CA LEU A 188 -2.71 11.50 -14.83
C LEU A 188 -3.16 10.53 -15.94
N LEU A 189 -2.44 10.55 -17.04
CA LEU A 189 -2.72 9.69 -18.19
C LEU A 189 -1.75 8.50 -18.25
N PHE A 190 -2.13 7.45 -18.97
CA PHE A 190 -1.25 6.29 -19.16
C PHE A 190 0.09 6.64 -19.82
N GLY A 191 0.12 7.69 -20.65
CA GLY A 191 1.35 8.22 -21.27
C GLY A 191 2.34 8.83 -20.28
N ASP A 192 1.87 9.28 -19.09
CA ASP A 192 2.73 9.86 -18.05
C ASP A 192 3.41 8.76 -17.21
N LEU A 193 2.90 7.52 -17.24
CA LEU A 193 3.33 6.46 -16.33
C LEU A 193 4.81 6.10 -16.43
N PRO A 194 5.45 6.03 -17.61
CA PRO A 194 6.88 5.71 -17.69
C PRO A 194 7.76 6.69 -16.90
N GLU A 195 7.50 7.99 -17.01
CA GLU A 195 8.20 9.04 -16.24
C GLU A 195 7.85 8.97 -14.75
N LEU A 196 6.56 8.79 -14.45
CA LEU A 196 6.07 8.69 -13.07
C LEU A 196 6.71 7.53 -12.32
N TYR A 197 6.86 6.36 -12.94
CA TYR A 197 7.44 5.18 -12.29
C TYR A 197 8.88 5.39 -11.82
N GLY A 198 9.67 6.16 -12.55
CA GLY A 198 11.03 6.54 -12.14
C GLY A 198 11.01 7.35 -10.84
N THR A 199 10.18 8.38 -10.80
CA THR A 199 10.01 9.25 -9.63
C THR A 199 9.43 8.47 -8.44
N ASP A 200 8.42 7.65 -8.68
CA ASP A 200 7.75 6.88 -7.64
C ASP A 200 8.68 5.83 -7.01
N ARG A 201 9.40 5.09 -7.85
CA ARG A 201 10.34 4.06 -7.38
C ARG A 201 11.42 4.63 -6.47
N TRP A 202 11.96 5.80 -6.85
CA TRP A 202 12.97 6.47 -6.04
C TRP A 202 12.42 6.89 -4.67
N SER A 203 11.19 7.37 -4.62
CA SER A 203 10.58 7.88 -3.39
C SER A 203 10.02 6.79 -2.48
N PHE A 204 9.39 5.77 -3.06
CA PHE A 204 8.81 4.65 -2.32
C PHE A 204 9.85 3.61 -1.90
N GLY A 205 10.93 3.49 -2.66
CA GLY A 205 11.97 2.48 -2.47
C GLY A 205 11.61 1.10 -3.02
N GLY A 206 10.58 1.01 -3.86
CA GLY A 206 10.10 -0.23 -4.48
C GLY A 206 9.34 0.06 -5.77
N ASP A 207 8.84 -0.98 -6.43
CA ASP A 207 8.13 -0.85 -7.71
C ASP A 207 6.61 -0.95 -7.53
N ARG A 208 5.92 0.20 -7.47
CA ARG A 208 4.46 0.28 -7.41
C ARG A 208 3.78 0.41 -8.78
N SER A 209 4.50 0.22 -9.87
CA SER A 209 3.98 0.43 -11.23
C SER A 209 2.72 -0.39 -11.51
N ALA A 210 2.72 -1.68 -11.13
CA ALA A 210 1.55 -2.54 -11.29
C ALA A 210 0.36 -2.04 -10.46
N LEU A 211 0.60 -1.59 -9.23
CA LEU A 211 -0.43 -1.05 -8.33
C LEU A 211 -1.04 0.23 -8.88
N ILE A 212 -0.21 1.19 -9.31
CA ILE A 212 -0.67 2.46 -9.88
C ILE A 212 -1.50 2.21 -11.14
N ARG A 213 -1.00 1.35 -12.03
CA ARG A 213 -1.71 0.97 -13.27
C ARG A 213 -3.06 0.31 -12.97
N ALA A 214 -3.10 -0.67 -12.07
CA ALA A 214 -4.31 -1.36 -11.68
C ALA A 214 -5.34 -0.40 -11.07
N THR A 215 -4.90 0.53 -10.22
CA THR A 215 -5.79 1.55 -9.64
C THR A 215 -6.39 2.45 -10.72
N LEU A 216 -5.60 2.90 -11.68
CA LEU A 216 -6.10 3.75 -12.78
C LEU A 216 -7.01 2.99 -13.75
N ASN A 217 -6.78 1.69 -13.97
CA ASN A 217 -7.69 0.85 -14.76
C ASN A 217 -9.07 0.73 -14.09
N LEU A 218 -9.10 0.50 -12.79
CA LEU A 218 -10.35 0.38 -12.03
C LEU A 218 -11.06 1.72 -11.82
N HIS A 219 -10.31 2.83 -11.79
CA HIS A 219 -10.81 4.18 -11.54
C HIS A 219 -10.27 5.16 -12.59
N PRO A 220 -10.73 5.08 -13.86
CA PRO A 220 -10.28 5.98 -14.92
C PRO A 220 -10.54 7.45 -14.58
N GLY A 221 -9.52 8.30 -14.83
CA GLY A 221 -9.61 9.74 -14.54
C GLY A 221 -9.41 10.12 -13.05
N TRP A 222 -9.14 9.16 -12.18
CA TRP A 222 -8.95 9.41 -10.74
C TRP A 222 -7.50 9.65 -10.32
N GLY A 223 -6.59 9.75 -11.27
CA GLY A 223 -5.22 10.17 -11.06
C GLY A 223 -5.02 11.65 -11.40
N LEU A 224 -4.18 12.33 -10.64
CA LEU A 224 -3.72 13.70 -10.87
C LEU A 224 -2.20 13.72 -10.89
N ILE A 225 -1.62 14.55 -11.76
CA ILE A 225 -0.19 14.80 -11.82
C ILE A 225 0.07 16.30 -11.79
N ALA A 226 1.05 16.72 -10.99
CA ALA A 226 1.51 18.09 -10.90
C ALA A 226 2.89 18.22 -11.53
N ARG A 227 3.05 19.19 -12.45
CA ARG A 227 4.32 19.50 -13.10
C ARG A 227 4.74 20.94 -12.80
N ASP A 228 6.03 21.15 -12.58
CA ASP A 228 6.62 22.47 -12.39
C ASP A 228 6.71 23.25 -13.72
N ALA A 229 7.22 24.50 -13.65
CA ALA A 229 7.39 25.36 -14.82
C ALA A 229 8.36 24.78 -15.88
N SER A 230 9.24 23.85 -15.50
CA SER A 230 10.14 23.14 -16.41
C SER A 230 9.50 21.88 -17.04
N GLY A 231 8.28 21.54 -16.64
CA GLY A 231 7.55 20.35 -17.07
C GLY A 231 7.87 19.08 -16.27
N ARG A 232 8.75 19.13 -15.26
CA ARG A 232 9.11 17.96 -14.44
C ARG A 232 8.00 17.65 -13.44
N ILE A 233 7.83 16.36 -13.14
CA ILE A 233 6.88 15.88 -12.14
C ILE A 233 7.30 16.41 -10.76
N SER A 234 6.43 17.21 -10.14
CA SER A 234 6.57 17.73 -8.78
C SER A 234 5.71 16.98 -7.76
N GLY A 235 4.74 16.22 -8.25
CA GLY A 235 3.90 15.39 -7.41
C GLY A 235 2.81 14.68 -8.20
N TYR A 236 2.15 13.73 -7.55
CA TYR A 236 0.98 13.06 -8.09
C TYR A 236 0.10 12.52 -6.97
N LEU A 237 -1.14 12.26 -7.29
CA LEU A 237 -2.14 11.69 -6.39
C LEU A 237 -3.04 10.75 -7.17
N VAL A 238 -3.19 9.52 -6.68
CA VAL A 238 -4.14 8.56 -7.21
C VAL A 238 -5.24 8.36 -6.18
N ARG A 239 -6.48 8.23 -6.65
CA ARG A 239 -7.65 7.99 -5.81
C ARG A 239 -8.24 6.63 -6.14
N SER A 240 -8.89 6.05 -5.16
CA SER A 240 -9.69 4.84 -5.33
C SER A 240 -10.95 4.91 -4.47
N ALA A 241 -12.05 4.36 -4.94
CA ALA A 241 -13.29 4.29 -4.16
C ALA A 241 -13.41 2.93 -3.50
N TYR A 242 -13.86 2.96 -2.27
CA TYR A 242 -14.11 1.79 -1.49
C TYR A 242 -15.38 2.00 -0.66
N GLU A 243 -16.46 1.31 -1.03
CA GLU A 243 -17.80 1.56 -0.47
C GLU A 243 -18.19 3.05 -0.58
N SER A 244 -18.39 3.70 0.57
CA SER A 244 -18.74 5.12 0.69
C SER A 244 -17.53 6.03 0.91
N THR A 245 -16.30 5.47 0.89
CA THR A 245 -15.06 6.18 1.19
C THR A 245 -14.17 6.29 -0.03
N VAL A 246 -13.58 7.46 -0.23
CA VAL A 246 -12.49 7.69 -1.20
C VAL A 246 -11.17 7.59 -0.46
N GLN A 247 -10.26 6.81 -0.99
CA GLN A 247 -8.93 6.64 -0.47
C GLN A 247 -7.93 7.44 -1.32
N LEU A 248 -7.08 8.24 -0.69
CA LEU A 248 -6.01 8.97 -1.35
C LEU A 248 -4.70 8.21 -1.21
N GLY A 249 -4.21 7.71 -2.33
CA GLY A 249 -2.92 7.01 -2.38
C GLY A 249 -2.75 6.10 -3.59
N PRO A 250 -1.52 6.03 -4.13
CA PRO A 250 -0.32 6.78 -3.74
C PRO A 250 -0.49 8.29 -3.88
N PHE A 251 0.06 9.03 -2.92
CA PHE A 251 0.08 10.49 -2.93
C PHE A 251 1.47 10.99 -2.57
N MET A 252 2.11 11.67 -3.49
CA MET A 252 3.46 12.22 -3.36
C MET A 252 3.51 13.66 -3.82
N ALA A 253 4.27 14.48 -3.10
CA ALA A 253 4.48 15.87 -3.44
C ALA A 253 5.88 16.34 -3.00
N SER A 254 6.54 17.14 -3.83
CA SER A 254 7.87 17.69 -3.55
C SER A 254 7.86 18.81 -2.52
N SER A 255 6.69 19.33 -2.18
CA SER A 255 6.52 20.38 -1.16
C SER A 255 5.08 20.38 -0.63
N PRO A 256 4.85 21.02 0.54
CA PRO A 256 3.50 21.24 1.06
C PRO A 256 2.58 22.00 0.09
N ASP A 257 3.12 22.92 -0.71
CA ASP A 257 2.34 23.69 -1.68
C ASP A 257 1.85 22.80 -2.84
N VAL A 258 2.69 21.91 -3.35
CA VAL A 258 2.31 20.91 -4.35
C VAL A 258 1.24 19.99 -3.78
N ALA A 259 1.39 19.55 -2.53
CA ALA A 259 0.40 18.71 -1.84
C ALA A 259 -0.95 19.42 -1.72
N ARG A 260 -0.97 20.71 -1.33
CA ARG A 260 -2.20 21.51 -1.24
C ARG A 260 -2.94 21.59 -2.57
N VAL A 261 -2.21 21.84 -3.65
CA VAL A 261 -2.80 21.99 -4.98
C VAL A 261 -3.38 20.66 -5.47
N LEU A 262 -2.65 19.56 -5.33
CA LEU A 262 -3.14 18.22 -5.67
C LEU A 262 -4.38 17.85 -4.85
N LEU A 263 -4.34 18.10 -3.54
CA LEU A 263 -5.45 17.79 -2.64
C LEU A 263 -6.70 18.62 -2.97
N ALA A 264 -6.52 19.94 -3.24
CA ALA A 264 -7.61 20.82 -3.65
C ALA A 264 -8.32 20.30 -4.91
N HIS A 265 -7.57 19.89 -5.93
CA HIS A 265 -8.15 19.31 -7.15
C HIS A 265 -8.82 17.96 -6.90
N ALA A 266 -8.19 17.10 -6.08
CA ALA A 266 -8.75 15.79 -5.76
C ALA A 266 -10.12 15.90 -5.08
N LEU A 267 -10.25 16.80 -4.12
CA LEU A 267 -11.45 16.95 -3.30
C LEU A 267 -12.65 17.57 -4.04
N GLN A 268 -12.42 18.27 -5.16
CA GLN A 268 -13.52 18.87 -5.94
C GLN A 268 -14.45 17.83 -6.58
N THR A 269 -13.98 16.62 -6.79
CA THR A 269 -14.68 15.58 -7.56
C THR A 269 -15.23 14.42 -6.74
N ASP A 270 -15.09 14.44 -5.42
CA ASP A 270 -15.41 13.27 -4.58
C ASP A 270 -16.90 13.13 -4.18
N GLY A 271 -17.76 14.03 -4.66
CA GLY A 271 -19.22 13.87 -4.62
C GLY A 271 -19.84 13.77 -3.21
N GLY A 272 -19.17 14.34 -2.19
CA GLY A 272 -19.65 14.32 -0.81
C GLY A 272 -19.38 13.01 -0.05
N ARG A 273 -18.54 12.12 -0.59
CA ARG A 273 -18.05 10.94 0.14
C ARG A 273 -17.06 11.33 1.22
N SER A 274 -16.91 10.48 2.23
CA SER A 274 -15.80 10.59 3.16
C SER A 274 -14.48 10.26 2.45
N VAL A 275 -13.41 10.96 2.83
CA VAL A 275 -12.07 10.80 2.23
C VAL A 275 -11.08 10.38 3.30
N GLU A 276 -10.28 9.37 3.02
CA GLU A 276 -9.24 8.88 3.92
C GLU A 276 -7.85 8.94 3.27
N VAL A 277 -6.85 9.22 4.10
CA VAL A 277 -5.44 9.19 3.72
C VAL A 277 -4.59 8.70 4.89
N SER A 278 -3.61 7.84 4.60
CA SER A 278 -2.65 7.36 5.59
C SER A 278 -1.29 8.01 5.35
N VAL A 279 -0.74 8.66 6.37
CA VAL A 279 0.55 9.36 6.29
C VAL A 279 1.57 8.80 7.29
N PRO A 280 2.87 8.84 6.99
CA PRO A 280 3.90 8.44 7.94
C PRO A 280 4.04 9.47 9.07
N GLY A 281 4.43 8.97 10.25
CA GLY A 281 4.65 9.78 11.44
C GLY A 281 3.41 10.01 12.31
N LEU A 282 3.65 10.53 13.50
CA LEU A 282 2.61 11.12 14.35
C LEU A 282 2.35 12.56 13.88
N ALA A 283 1.30 13.19 14.36
CA ALA A 283 0.71 14.47 13.94
C ALA A 283 1.65 15.71 13.84
N GLU A 284 2.92 15.51 13.59
CA GLU A 284 3.98 16.52 13.54
C GLU A 284 4.74 16.43 12.22
N GLY A 285 4.33 17.19 11.23
CA GLY A 285 5.04 17.24 9.97
C GLY A 285 4.27 17.97 8.87
N PRO A 286 4.93 18.33 7.78
CA PRO A 286 4.31 19.12 6.70
C PRO A 286 3.05 18.45 6.12
N ALA A 287 3.04 17.13 5.99
CA ALA A 287 1.89 16.37 5.48
C ALA A 287 0.67 16.51 6.40
N HIS A 288 0.88 16.39 7.71
CA HIS A 288 -0.17 16.53 8.71
C HIS A 288 -0.76 17.95 8.70
N GLY A 289 0.09 18.98 8.65
CA GLY A 289 -0.33 20.38 8.57
C GLY A 289 -1.24 20.64 7.36
N VAL A 290 -0.86 20.14 6.19
CA VAL A 290 -1.69 20.26 4.97
C VAL A 290 -3.06 19.59 5.15
N LEU A 291 -3.11 18.39 5.70
CA LEU A 291 -4.38 17.69 5.92
C LEU A 291 -5.30 18.42 6.90
N LEU A 292 -4.74 18.93 8.01
CA LEU A 292 -5.49 19.69 8.99
C LEU A 292 -6.06 21.01 8.41
N GLU A 293 -5.31 21.70 7.55
CA GLU A 293 -5.79 22.88 6.82
C GLU A 293 -7.05 22.58 5.98
N PHE A 294 -7.13 21.39 5.38
CA PHE A 294 -8.30 20.92 4.61
C PHE A 294 -9.42 20.37 5.50
N GLY A 295 -9.20 20.29 6.82
CA GLY A 295 -10.18 19.85 7.80
C GLY A 295 -10.26 18.35 7.98
N PHE A 296 -9.25 17.63 7.55
CA PHE A 296 -9.08 16.26 7.95
C PHE A 296 -8.87 16.18 9.47
N VAL A 297 -9.37 15.12 10.07
CA VAL A 297 -9.16 14.82 11.49
C VAL A 297 -8.46 13.48 11.63
N GLY A 298 -7.63 13.36 12.66
CA GLY A 298 -7.02 12.08 12.99
C GLY A 298 -8.10 11.04 13.29
N TRP A 299 -8.02 9.89 12.66
CA TRP A 299 -9.04 8.84 12.77
C TRP A 299 -8.55 7.67 13.61
N TRP A 300 -7.34 7.15 13.30
CA TRP A 300 -6.69 6.09 14.05
C TRP A 300 -5.23 5.95 13.64
N ASP A 301 -4.43 5.27 14.48
CA ASP A 301 -3.01 5.08 14.27
C ASP A 301 -2.66 3.62 14.01
N ARG A 302 -1.56 3.44 13.30
CA ARG A 302 -0.92 2.15 13.01
C ARG A 302 0.57 2.22 13.35
N LEU A 303 1.19 1.06 13.37
CA LEU A 303 2.64 0.93 13.48
C LEU A 303 3.20 0.39 12.17
N ARG A 304 4.04 1.17 11.50
CA ARG A 304 4.84 0.65 10.42
C ARG A 304 5.86 -0.31 11.01
N MET A 305 5.85 -1.55 10.52
CA MET A 305 6.83 -2.56 10.90
C MET A 305 7.52 -3.12 9.67
N GLU A 306 8.81 -3.43 9.80
CA GLU A 306 9.64 -3.92 8.70
C GLU A 306 10.46 -5.12 9.15
N LEU A 307 10.69 -6.07 8.23
CA LEU A 307 11.54 -7.25 8.39
C LEU A 307 12.61 -7.24 7.31
N GLY A 308 13.88 -7.21 7.74
CA GLY A 308 15.05 -7.10 6.85
C GLY A 308 15.58 -5.67 6.74
N ASP A 309 16.65 -5.49 5.97
CA ASP A 309 17.39 -4.22 5.88
C ASP A 309 16.70 -3.25 4.90
N ALA A 310 15.69 -2.55 5.38
CA ALA A 310 15.03 -1.51 4.61
C ALA A 310 15.89 -0.24 4.55
N PRO A 311 15.99 0.45 3.40
CA PRO A 311 16.66 1.74 3.32
C PRO A 311 15.98 2.76 4.26
N ARG A 312 16.77 3.43 5.11
CA ARG A 312 16.26 4.31 6.17
C ARG A 312 15.75 5.68 5.69
N SER A 313 15.98 6.06 4.45
CA SER A 313 15.53 7.37 3.92
C SER A 313 14.94 7.19 2.53
N TYR A 314 13.69 7.52 2.42
CA TYR A 314 13.02 7.74 1.15
C TYR A 314 13.04 9.24 0.89
N GLY A 315 13.63 9.63 -0.19
CA GLY A 315 14.07 11.01 -0.45
C GLY A 315 12.99 11.99 -0.88
N LEU A 316 11.73 11.85 -0.53
CA LEU A 316 10.68 12.87 -0.65
C LEU A 316 9.55 12.56 0.32
N ASP A 317 8.89 13.61 0.79
CA ASP A 317 7.74 13.49 1.67
C ASP A 317 6.62 12.70 0.98
N VAL A 318 6.46 11.44 1.41
CA VAL A 318 5.35 10.59 0.98
C VAL A 318 4.12 11.04 1.77
N HIS A 319 3.26 11.83 1.14
CA HIS A 319 2.05 12.35 1.76
C HIS A 319 0.88 11.35 1.79
N GLY A 320 1.04 10.16 1.25
CA GLY A 320 0.03 9.11 1.33
C GLY A 320 0.53 7.81 0.73
N ILE A 321 0.34 6.72 1.46
CA ILE A 321 0.59 5.36 0.97
C ILE A 321 -0.75 4.70 0.76
N THR A 322 -0.83 3.88 -0.28
CA THR A 322 -2.05 3.22 -0.71
C THR A 322 -2.74 2.49 0.42
N PRO A 323 -3.95 2.88 0.81
CA PRO A 323 -4.66 2.33 1.96
C PRO A 323 -5.03 0.85 1.81
N TYR A 324 -5.17 0.35 0.57
CA TYR A 324 -5.47 -1.05 0.30
C TYR A 324 -4.42 -2.03 0.80
N LEU A 325 -3.21 -1.54 1.09
CA LEU A 325 -2.12 -2.32 1.62
C LEU A 325 -1.88 -2.07 3.11
N ALA A 326 -2.64 -1.14 3.70
CA ALA A 326 -2.64 -0.88 5.14
C ALA A 326 -3.84 -1.59 5.76
N THR A 327 -3.61 -2.55 6.61
CA THR A 327 -4.67 -3.25 7.37
C THR A 327 -4.33 -3.29 8.82
#